data_5cccf55e805f8df9adc8bb1b472aa1ec
#
_entry.id   5cccf55e805f8df9adc8bb1b472aa1ec
#
_cell.length_a   1.000
_cell.length_b   1.000
_cell.length_c   1.000
_cell.angle_alpha   90.00
_cell.angle_beta   90.00
_cell.angle_gamma   90.00
#
_symmetry.space_group_name_H-M   'P 1'
#
loop_
_entity.id
_entity.type
_entity.pdbx_description
1 polymer ?
#
loop_
_entity_poly.entity_id
_entity_poly.type
_entity_poly.pdbx_seq_one_letter_code
_entity_poly.pdbx_strand_id
1 'polypeptide(L)'
;MSEKIVQLNEEIIKGQIKELGRGSVEETLNELLEKEAESLTQAARYERSEARQGYRSGHYDRSLTTTSGDVTLHIPRLKGVSFETAIIERYRRRESSVEEALIEMYLAGVSVRRVEDITEALWGSKVSPATISELNKKAYVHIEDWRNRPLQGGRYPYVYVDGIYLRRNWGGEYENVAVLVAIAVNEDGFREVLGVAEGMKEDKASWVSFFQYIKCVFL
;
A
#
# COMPACT_ATOMS: atom_id res chain seq x y z
N MET A 1 -53.43 -21.39 3.23
CA MET A 1 -52.48 -20.55 3.98
C MET A 1 -51.24 -20.35 3.08
N SER A 2 -51.11 -19.14 2.56
CA SER A 2 -49.99 -18.82 1.67
C SER A 2 -48.71 -18.65 2.50
N GLU A 3 -47.75 -19.55 2.34
CA GLU A 3 -46.41 -19.38 2.90
C GLU A 3 -45.79 -18.10 2.28
N LYS A 4 -45.55 -17.11 3.14
CA LYS A 4 -44.74 -15.95 2.76
C LYS A 4 -43.30 -16.44 2.53
N ILE A 5 -42.94 -16.65 1.28
CA ILE A 5 -41.55 -16.81 0.88
C ILE A 5 -40.84 -15.48 1.23
N VAL A 6 -40.03 -15.50 2.27
CA VAL A 6 -39.18 -14.37 2.62
C VAL A 6 -38.11 -14.32 1.51
N GLN A 7 -38.25 -13.40 0.54
CA GLN A 7 -37.19 -13.12 -0.41
C GLN A 7 -36.02 -12.50 0.36
N LEU A 8 -34.96 -13.27 0.54
CA LEU A 8 -33.68 -12.78 1.06
C LEU A 8 -33.11 -11.75 0.07
N ASN A 9 -33.10 -10.49 0.47
CA ASN A 9 -32.47 -9.45 -0.31
C ASN A 9 -30.95 -9.46 -0.03
N GLU A 10 -30.18 -10.06 -0.94
CA GLU A 10 -28.71 -10.19 -0.81
C GLU A 10 -28.00 -8.86 -0.59
N GLU A 11 -28.47 -7.78 -1.20
CA GLU A 11 -27.86 -6.45 -1.07
C GLU A 11 -28.02 -5.90 0.35
N ILE A 12 -29.19 -6.08 0.96
CA ILE A 12 -29.44 -5.67 2.35
C ILE A 12 -28.55 -6.47 3.30
N ILE A 13 -28.46 -7.79 3.09
CA ILE A 13 -27.63 -8.65 3.94
C ILE A 13 -26.15 -8.29 3.80
N LYS A 14 -25.64 -8.11 2.60
CA LYS A 14 -24.26 -7.68 2.35
C LYS A 14 -23.97 -6.32 3.00
N GLY A 15 -24.92 -5.37 2.91
CA GLY A 15 -24.81 -4.07 3.56
C GLY A 15 -24.74 -4.19 5.09
N GLN A 16 -25.60 -5.00 5.68
CA GLN A 16 -25.63 -5.24 7.12
C GLN A 16 -24.36 -5.95 7.64
N ILE A 17 -23.86 -6.96 6.91
CA ILE A 17 -22.62 -7.65 7.26
C ILE A 17 -21.43 -6.68 7.19
N LYS A 18 -21.36 -5.84 6.15
CA LYS A 18 -20.29 -4.84 5.98
C LYS A 18 -20.31 -3.83 7.14
N GLU A 19 -21.49 -3.33 7.50
CA GLU A 19 -21.66 -2.38 8.60
C GLU A 19 -21.32 -3.00 9.95
N LEU A 20 -21.72 -4.24 10.20
CA LEU A 20 -21.36 -5.00 11.41
C LEU A 20 -19.83 -5.17 11.49
N GLY A 21 -19.18 -5.57 10.39
CA GLY A 21 -17.73 -5.72 10.34
C GLY A 21 -17.01 -4.40 10.62
N ARG A 22 -17.44 -3.31 9.97
CA ARG A 22 -16.89 -1.96 10.18
C ARG A 22 -17.05 -1.51 11.64
N GLY A 23 -18.26 -1.64 12.19
CA GLY A 23 -18.55 -1.26 13.57
C GLY A 23 -17.74 -2.06 14.60
N SER A 24 -17.59 -3.38 14.38
CA SER A 24 -16.76 -4.23 15.25
C SER A 24 -15.28 -3.82 15.23
N VAL A 25 -14.72 -3.51 14.06
CA VAL A 25 -13.34 -3.03 13.93
C VAL A 25 -13.17 -1.68 14.62
N GLU A 26 -14.11 -0.74 14.41
CA GLU A 26 -14.09 0.58 15.04
C GLU A 26 -14.15 0.49 16.57
N GLU A 27 -15.07 -0.29 17.11
CA GLU A 27 -15.19 -0.52 18.55
C GLU A 27 -13.94 -1.15 19.15
N THR A 28 -13.42 -2.21 18.52
CA THR A 28 -12.22 -2.90 18.98
C THR A 28 -11.01 -1.97 19.02
N LEU A 29 -10.77 -1.20 17.96
CA LEU A 29 -9.65 -0.26 17.91
C LEU A 29 -9.78 0.84 18.97
N ASN A 30 -10.98 1.38 19.17
CA ASN A 30 -11.22 2.39 20.19
C ASN A 30 -11.06 1.83 21.61
N GLU A 31 -11.49 0.61 21.87
CA GLU A 31 -11.21 -0.06 23.15
C GLU A 31 -9.72 -0.27 23.41
N LEU A 32 -8.97 -0.69 22.39
CA LEU A 32 -7.52 -0.87 22.50
C LEU A 32 -6.80 0.45 22.79
N LEU A 33 -7.18 1.54 22.14
CA LEU A 33 -6.64 2.89 22.38
C LEU A 33 -6.93 3.35 23.83
N GLU A 34 -8.13 3.06 24.35
CA GLU A 34 -8.47 3.36 25.75
C GLU A 34 -7.64 2.54 26.73
N LYS A 35 -7.46 1.23 26.50
CA LYS A 35 -6.61 0.36 27.33
C LYS A 35 -5.15 0.80 27.33
N GLU A 36 -4.63 1.23 26.19
CA GLU A 36 -3.29 1.78 26.08
C GLU A 36 -3.15 3.07 26.89
N ALA A 37 -4.15 3.96 26.82
CA ALA A 37 -4.17 5.17 27.64
C ALA A 37 -4.26 4.88 29.14
N GLU A 38 -4.99 3.83 29.57
CA GLU A 38 -5.02 3.35 30.93
C GLU A 38 -3.66 2.86 31.41
N SER A 39 -3.00 2.06 30.58
CA SER A 39 -1.66 1.57 30.86
C SER A 39 -0.64 2.70 31.02
N LEU A 40 -0.67 3.70 30.13
CA LEU A 40 0.25 4.84 30.17
C LEU A 40 0.00 5.78 31.35
N THR A 41 -1.26 5.96 31.74
CA THR A 41 -1.63 6.81 32.88
C THR A 41 -1.57 6.08 34.22
N GLN A 42 -1.42 4.76 34.21
CA GLN A 42 -1.48 3.88 35.38
C GLN A 42 -2.74 4.11 36.26
N ALA A 43 -3.84 4.45 35.60
CA ALA A 43 -5.13 4.62 36.26
C ALA A 43 -6.29 4.41 35.28
N ALA A 44 -7.33 3.70 35.70
CA ALA A 44 -8.54 3.58 34.95
C ALA A 44 -9.30 4.92 34.84
N ARG A 45 -10.29 4.96 33.96
CA ARG A 45 -11.15 6.15 33.79
C ARG A 45 -11.86 6.46 35.08
N TYR A 46 -11.72 7.73 35.58
CA TYR A 46 -12.29 8.21 36.85
C TYR A 46 -11.66 7.63 38.12
N GLU A 47 -10.68 6.74 38.04
CA GLU A 47 -9.99 6.20 39.21
C GLU A 47 -9.07 7.28 39.84
N ARG A 48 -9.03 7.34 41.17
CA ARG A 48 -8.10 8.15 41.96
C ARG A 48 -7.00 7.23 42.51
N SER A 49 -5.82 7.24 41.89
CA SER A 49 -4.68 6.42 42.27
C SER A 49 -3.46 7.33 42.53
N GLU A 50 -2.70 7.02 43.58
CA GLU A 50 -1.43 7.68 43.87
C GLU A 50 -0.35 7.35 42.81
N ALA A 51 -0.48 6.21 42.12
CA ALA A 51 0.41 5.79 41.04
C ALA A 51 0.14 6.50 39.71
N ARG A 52 -0.87 7.36 39.62
CA ARG A 52 -1.26 8.05 38.41
C ARG A 52 -0.16 8.95 37.86
N GLN A 53 0.28 8.67 36.63
CA GLN A 53 1.35 9.43 35.95
C GLN A 53 0.84 10.54 35.04
N GLY A 54 -0.45 10.52 34.67
CA GLY A 54 -1.03 11.50 33.76
C GLY A 54 -2.54 11.62 33.90
N TYR A 55 -3.07 12.65 33.22
CA TYR A 55 -4.52 12.93 33.24
C TYR A 55 -5.10 12.92 31.83
N ARG A 56 -6.31 12.42 31.67
CA ARG A 56 -7.06 12.49 30.41
C ARG A 56 -7.60 13.90 30.21
N SER A 57 -7.49 14.43 28.99
CA SER A 57 -7.97 15.77 28.62
C SER A 57 -8.87 15.74 27.38
N GLY A 58 -9.68 14.68 27.26
CA GLY A 58 -10.58 14.44 26.13
C GLY A 58 -9.99 13.58 25.05
N HIS A 59 -10.59 13.64 23.85
CA HIS A 59 -10.20 12.87 22.68
C HIS A 59 -10.14 13.82 21.47
N TYR A 60 -9.56 13.33 20.39
CA TYR A 60 -9.74 13.90 19.07
C TYR A 60 -10.04 12.77 18.08
N ASP A 61 -10.86 13.08 17.10
CA ASP A 61 -11.26 12.11 16.10
C ASP A 61 -10.26 12.07 14.95
N ARG A 62 -10.00 10.85 14.47
CA ARG A 62 -9.14 10.57 13.34
C ARG A 62 -9.78 9.48 12.49
N SER A 63 -9.90 9.71 11.18
CA SER A 63 -10.35 8.69 10.25
C SER A 63 -9.21 7.75 9.88
N LEU A 64 -9.52 6.43 9.83
CA LEU A 64 -8.64 5.38 9.32
C LEU A 64 -9.41 4.55 8.30
N THR A 65 -8.88 4.45 7.08
CA THR A 65 -9.42 3.53 6.06
C THR A 65 -8.88 2.12 6.31
N THR A 66 -9.79 1.19 6.53
CA THR A 66 -9.50 -0.24 6.72
C THR A 66 -10.10 -1.08 5.60
N THR A 67 -9.77 -2.36 5.55
CA THR A 67 -10.41 -3.32 4.64
C THR A 67 -11.91 -3.49 4.88
N SER A 68 -12.40 -3.10 6.06
CA SER A 68 -13.84 -3.10 6.40
C SER A 68 -14.54 -1.76 6.09
N GLY A 69 -13.80 -0.76 5.64
CA GLY A 69 -14.27 0.60 5.36
C GLY A 69 -13.63 1.66 6.26
N ASP A 70 -14.13 2.89 6.16
CA ASP A 70 -13.64 3.99 6.99
C ASP A 70 -14.18 3.89 8.41
N VAL A 71 -13.27 3.94 9.39
CA VAL A 71 -13.57 3.91 10.82
C VAL A 71 -13.09 5.20 11.49
N THR A 72 -13.79 5.59 12.57
CA THR A 72 -13.45 6.77 13.36
C THR A 72 -12.75 6.35 14.64
N LEU A 73 -11.53 6.80 14.80
CA LEU A 73 -10.70 6.54 15.99
C LEU A 73 -10.80 7.73 16.94
N HIS A 74 -11.17 7.46 18.19
CA HIS A 74 -11.22 8.43 19.27
C HIS A 74 -9.88 8.42 20.02
N ILE A 75 -8.91 9.16 19.52
CA ILE A 75 -7.54 9.17 20.07
C ILE A 75 -7.51 9.91 21.41
N PRO A 76 -7.11 9.28 22.52
CA PRO A 76 -7.04 9.92 23.83
C PRO A 76 -6.02 11.04 23.85
N ARG A 77 -6.38 12.17 24.47
CA ARG A 77 -5.46 13.25 24.81
C ARG A 77 -5.04 13.12 26.27
N LEU A 78 -3.74 12.99 26.52
CA LEU A 78 -3.17 12.90 27.84
C LEU A 78 -2.41 14.17 28.21
N LYS A 79 -2.41 14.54 29.48
CA LYS A 79 -1.60 15.60 30.09
C LYS A 79 -0.63 14.93 31.06
N GLY A 80 0.65 15.36 31.02
CA GLY A 80 1.71 14.82 31.87
C GLY A 80 2.45 13.63 31.26
N VAL A 81 1.83 12.91 30.29
CA VAL A 81 2.43 11.79 29.56
C VAL A 81 2.16 12.00 28.07
N SER A 82 3.15 11.73 27.22
CA SER A 82 2.96 11.72 25.77
C SER A 82 2.17 10.46 25.37
N PHE A 83 1.09 10.63 24.59
CA PHE A 83 0.36 9.52 24.01
C PHE A 83 0.86 9.25 22.59
N GLU A 84 1.73 8.25 22.47
CA GLU A 84 2.17 7.69 21.20
C GLU A 84 1.70 6.24 21.16
N THR A 85 0.62 6.00 20.42
CA THR A 85 0.01 4.67 20.34
C THR A 85 0.89 3.71 19.53
N ALA A 86 1.07 2.49 20.04
CA ALA A 86 1.71 1.39 19.33
C ALA A 86 0.75 0.69 18.35
N ILE A 87 -0.57 0.92 18.48
CA ILE A 87 -1.61 0.26 17.69
C ILE A 87 -1.63 0.80 16.27
N ILE A 88 -1.45 2.12 16.11
CA ILE A 88 -1.51 2.80 14.82
C ILE A 88 -0.37 3.80 14.72
N GLU A 89 0.47 3.65 13.70
CA GLU A 89 1.55 4.59 13.43
C GLU A 89 1.05 6.04 13.34
N ARG A 90 1.84 6.94 13.87
CA ARG A 90 1.57 8.36 13.83
C ARG A 90 1.37 8.83 12.39
N TYR A 91 0.31 9.58 12.13
CA TYR A 91 -0.09 10.10 10.81
C TYR A 91 -0.57 9.07 9.78
N ARG A 92 -0.63 7.78 10.10
CA ARG A 92 -1.16 6.77 9.20
C ARG A 92 -2.66 6.98 9.02
N ARG A 93 -3.10 7.08 7.77
CA ARG A 93 -4.52 7.29 7.41
C ARG A 93 -5.19 6.02 6.86
N ARG A 94 -4.40 4.99 6.59
CA ARG A 94 -4.86 3.72 6.01
C ARG A 94 -4.17 2.55 6.67
N GLU A 95 -4.87 1.45 6.71
CA GLU A 95 -4.30 0.15 7.10
C GLU A 95 -3.24 -0.29 6.08
N SER A 96 -2.21 -1.04 6.50
CA SER A 96 -1.14 -1.51 5.60
C SER A 96 -1.68 -2.35 4.46
N SER A 97 -2.60 -3.26 4.73
CA SER A 97 -3.25 -4.12 3.74
C SER A 97 -3.98 -3.32 2.65
N VAL A 98 -4.57 -2.18 3.00
CA VAL A 98 -5.18 -1.27 2.03
C VAL A 98 -4.11 -0.60 1.15
N GLU A 99 -3.01 -0.12 1.74
CA GLU A 99 -1.91 0.48 0.98
C GLU A 99 -1.25 -0.54 0.05
N GLU A 100 -1.02 -1.76 0.52
CA GLU A 100 -0.47 -2.88 -0.27
C GLU A 100 -1.39 -3.23 -1.44
N ALA A 101 -2.70 -3.38 -1.20
CA ALA A 101 -3.66 -3.66 -2.26
C ALA A 101 -3.71 -2.56 -3.33
N LEU A 102 -3.58 -1.28 -2.94
CA LEU A 102 -3.52 -0.17 -3.88
C LEU A 102 -2.26 -0.21 -4.76
N ILE A 103 -1.12 -0.56 -4.16
CA ILE A 103 0.15 -0.72 -4.88
C ILE A 103 0.04 -1.89 -5.86
N GLU A 104 -0.49 -3.03 -5.43
CA GLU A 104 -0.68 -4.21 -6.27
C GLU A 104 -1.63 -3.95 -7.43
N MET A 105 -2.75 -3.27 -7.21
CA MET A 105 -3.65 -2.86 -8.29
C MET A 105 -2.94 -2.02 -9.35
N TYR A 106 -2.10 -1.08 -8.91
CA TYR A 106 -1.34 -0.23 -9.81
C TYR A 106 -0.28 -1.02 -10.59
N LEU A 107 0.49 -1.87 -9.92
CA LEU A 107 1.51 -2.72 -10.55
C LEU A 107 0.89 -3.72 -11.53
N ALA A 108 -0.34 -4.19 -11.26
CA ALA A 108 -1.12 -5.00 -12.19
C ALA A 108 -1.66 -4.22 -13.40
N GLY A 109 -1.36 -2.92 -13.52
CA GLY A 109 -1.76 -2.08 -14.65
C GLY A 109 -3.16 -1.51 -14.56
N VAL A 110 -3.79 -1.53 -13.39
CA VAL A 110 -5.10 -0.88 -13.19
C VAL A 110 -4.92 0.63 -13.27
N SER A 111 -5.66 1.29 -14.15
CA SER A 111 -5.57 2.76 -14.26
C SER A 111 -6.01 3.43 -12.96
N VAL A 112 -5.37 4.55 -12.61
CA VAL A 112 -5.62 5.30 -11.37
C VAL A 112 -7.10 5.66 -11.20
N ARG A 113 -7.81 5.99 -12.29
CA ARG A 113 -9.26 6.27 -12.26
C ARG A 113 -10.07 5.02 -11.90
N ARG A 114 -9.68 3.86 -12.43
CA ARG A 114 -10.37 2.60 -12.13
C ARG A 114 -10.11 2.11 -10.70
N VAL A 115 -8.96 2.43 -10.12
CA VAL A 115 -8.69 2.15 -8.70
C VAL A 115 -9.70 2.85 -7.80
N GLU A 116 -10.09 4.10 -8.11
CA GLU A 116 -11.12 4.84 -7.36
C GLU A 116 -12.46 4.09 -7.33
N ASP A 117 -12.93 3.60 -8.50
CA ASP A 117 -14.18 2.82 -8.60
C ASP A 117 -14.09 1.50 -7.84
N ILE A 118 -12.94 0.81 -7.92
CA ILE A 118 -12.71 -0.46 -7.23
C ILE A 118 -12.70 -0.27 -5.70
N THR A 119 -12.03 0.76 -5.21
CA THR A 119 -11.96 1.03 -3.77
C THR A 119 -13.32 1.44 -3.20
N GLU A 120 -14.12 2.19 -3.95
CA GLU A 120 -15.49 2.50 -3.57
C GLU A 120 -16.35 1.24 -3.48
N ALA A 121 -16.24 0.33 -4.46
CA ALA A 121 -16.99 -0.92 -4.46
C ALA A 121 -16.57 -1.87 -3.33
N LEU A 122 -15.26 -2.01 -3.08
CA LEU A 122 -14.73 -2.93 -2.07
C LEU A 122 -14.90 -2.39 -0.64
N TRP A 123 -14.45 -1.18 -0.41
CA TRP A 123 -14.33 -0.62 0.95
C TRP A 123 -15.36 0.49 1.24
N GLY A 124 -16.07 0.98 0.22
CA GLY A 124 -17.04 2.07 0.36
C GLY A 124 -16.38 3.45 0.50
N SER A 125 -15.06 3.55 0.28
CA SER A 125 -14.31 4.79 0.30
C SER A 125 -13.54 5.01 -1.01
N LYS A 126 -13.51 6.27 -1.48
CA LYS A 126 -12.78 6.66 -2.68
C LYS A 126 -11.34 7.03 -2.34
N VAL A 127 -10.40 6.39 -3.02
CA VAL A 127 -9.00 6.75 -2.90
C VAL A 127 -8.62 7.71 -4.02
N SER A 128 -8.16 8.92 -3.66
CA SER A 128 -7.83 9.93 -4.66
C SER A 128 -6.63 9.53 -5.53
N PRO A 129 -6.58 10.00 -6.80
CA PRO A 129 -5.42 9.81 -7.68
C PRO A 129 -4.09 10.29 -7.07
N ALA A 130 -4.12 11.37 -6.29
CA ALA A 130 -2.95 11.90 -5.60
C ALA A 130 -2.37 10.89 -4.59
N THR A 131 -3.25 10.18 -3.87
CA THR A 131 -2.84 9.12 -2.93
C THR A 131 -2.11 7.99 -3.64
N ILE A 132 -2.62 7.53 -4.78
CA ILE A 132 -1.99 6.45 -5.55
C ILE A 132 -0.62 6.92 -6.06
N SER A 133 -0.50 8.18 -6.49
CA SER A 133 0.79 8.76 -6.90
C SER A 133 1.80 8.83 -5.74
N GLU A 134 1.35 9.11 -4.51
CA GLU A 134 2.21 9.08 -3.32
C GLU A 134 2.65 7.65 -2.96
N LEU A 135 1.73 6.69 -3.03
CA LEU A 135 2.05 5.27 -2.79
C LEU A 135 3.03 4.73 -3.83
N ASN A 136 2.89 5.13 -5.09
CA ASN A 136 3.84 4.77 -6.13
C ASN A 136 5.26 5.26 -5.85
N LYS A 137 5.42 6.46 -5.28
CA LYS A 137 6.74 6.93 -4.87
C LYS A 137 7.36 6.05 -3.77
N LYS A 138 6.55 5.53 -2.85
CA LYS A 138 7.01 4.56 -1.85
C LYS A 138 7.37 3.22 -2.49
N ALA A 139 6.54 2.71 -3.40
CA ALA A 139 6.80 1.47 -4.13
C ALA A 139 8.06 1.58 -5.01
N TYR A 140 8.38 2.77 -5.53
CA TYR A 140 9.55 3.00 -6.37
C TYR A 140 10.87 2.68 -5.66
N VAL A 141 10.96 2.87 -4.36
CA VAL A 141 12.14 2.49 -3.56
C VAL A 141 12.41 0.98 -3.70
N HIS A 142 11.37 0.15 -3.56
CA HIS A 142 11.50 -1.31 -3.72
C HIS A 142 11.84 -1.71 -5.16
N ILE A 143 11.31 -0.97 -6.14
CA ILE A 143 11.64 -1.18 -7.56
C ILE A 143 13.11 -0.86 -7.82
N GLU A 144 13.63 0.24 -7.26
CA GLU A 144 15.05 0.60 -7.38
C GLU A 144 15.95 -0.41 -6.68
N ASP A 145 15.61 -0.88 -5.49
CA ASP A 145 16.33 -1.93 -4.78
C ASP A 145 16.36 -3.22 -5.61
N TRP A 146 15.22 -3.60 -6.21
CA TRP A 146 15.15 -4.74 -7.11
C TRP A 146 15.98 -4.55 -8.37
N ARG A 147 15.96 -3.37 -8.99
CA ARG A 147 16.76 -3.07 -10.19
C ARG A 147 18.25 -3.17 -9.93
N ASN A 148 18.70 -2.75 -8.75
CA ASN A 148 20.12 -2.70 -8.37
C ASN A 148 20.54 -3.93 -7.53
N ARG A 149 19.68 -4.96 -7.41
CA ARG A 149 20.02 -6.15 -6.66
C ARG A 149 21.18 -6.91 -7.29
N PRO A 150 22.06 -7.55 -6.51
CA PRO A 150 23.07 -8.44 -7.05
C PRO A 150 22.39 -9.66 -7.70
N LEU A 151 22.87 -10.03 -8.89
CA LEU A 151 22.38 -11.20 -9.59
C LEU A 151 23.04 -12.45 -9.01
N GLN A 152 22.24 -13.42 -8.57
CA GLN A 152 22.72 -14.61 -7.85
C GLN A 152 22.74 -15.88 -8.69
N GLY A 153 22.32 -15.81 -9.94
CA GLY A 153 22.03 -16.97 -10.78
C GLY A 153 23.23 -17.71 -11.39
N GLY A 154 24.47 -17.34 -11.08
CA GLY A 154 25.64 -18.04 -11.61
C GLY A 154 25.84 -17.81 -13.11
N ARG A 155 25.86 -18.91 -13.91
CA ARG A 155 26.03 -18.82 -15.37
C ARG A 155 24.68 -18.78 -16.06
N TYR A 156 24.58 -17.93 -17.07
CA TYR A 156 23.39 -17.78 -17.92
C TYR A 156 23.71 -18.19 -19.36
N PRO A 157 23.42 -19.44 -19.74
CA PRO A 157 23.68 -19.95 -21.09
C PRO A 157 22.93 -19.19 -22.19
N TYR A 158 21.77 -18.62 -21.85
CA TYR A 158 20.92 -17.90 -22.80
C TYR A 158 20.55 -16.54 -22.24
N VAL A 159 20.71 -15.50 -23.04
CA VAL A 159 20.30 -14.13 -22.73
C VAL A 159 19.47 -13.60 -23.88
N TYR A 160 18.27 -13.16 -23.57
CA TYR A 160 17.36 -12.49 -24.49
C TYR A 160 17.35 -11.00 -24.17
N VAL A 161 17.45 -10.19 -25.20
CA VAL A 161 17.41 -8.74 -25.09
C VAL A 161 16.38 -8.19 -26.06
N ASP A 162 15.62 -7.19 -25.61
CA ASP A 162 14.57 -6.57 -26.39
C ASP A 162 14.42 -5.09 -26.04
N GLY A 163 14.00 -4.29 -27.01
CA GLY A 163 13.70 -2.88 -26.84
C GLY A 163 12.21 -2.61 -27.00
N ILE A 164 11.54 -2.20 -25.93
CA ILE A 164 10.11 -1.87 -25.93
C ILE A 164 9.95 -0.36 -26.05
N TYR A 165 9.22 0.11 -27.06
CA TYR A 165 8.93 1.54 -27.21
C TYR A 165 7.67 1.91 -26.46
N LEU A 166 7.81 2.80 -25.48
CA LEU A 166 6.69 3.37 -24.72
C LEU A 166 6.51 4.85 -25.09
N ARG A 167 5.26 5.29 -25.11
CA ARG A 167 4.90 6.68 -25.32
C ARG A 167 4.81 7.39 -23.98
N ARG A 168 5.69 8.34 -23.72
CA ARG A 168 5.69 9.17 -22.53
C ARG A 168 5.14 10.56 -22.84
N ASN A 169 4.33 11.09 -21.94
CA ASN A 169 3.92 12.49 -21.97
C ASN A 169 4.68 13.26 -20.89
N TRP A 170 5.47 14.24 -21.31
CA TRP A 170 6.19 15.10 -20.39
C TRP A 170 5.96 16.56 -20.79
N GLY A 171 5.39 17.36 -19.87
CA GLY A 171 5.13 18.79 -20.12
C GLY A 171 4.15 19.08 -21.26
N GLY A 172 3.30 18.12 -21.67
CA GLY A 172 2.37 18.26 -22.80
C GLY A 172 2.90 17.76 -24.13
N GLU A 173 4.16 17.39 -24.22
CA GLU A 173 4.76 16.77 -25.40
C GLU A 173 4.84 15.25 -25.27
N TYR A 174 4.59 14.55 -26.40
CA TYR A 174 4.68 13.09 -26.45
C TYR A 174 6.05 12.67 -27.01
N GLU A 175 6.76 11.89 -26.24
CA GLU A 175 8.08 11.37 -26.56
C GLU A 175 8.04 9.83 -26.59
N ASN A 176 8.69 9.22 -27.57
CA ASN A 176 8.88 7.79 -27.59
C ASN A 176 10.17 7.47 -26.81
N VAL A 177 10.05 6.65 -25.79
CA VAL A 177 11.15 6.20 -24.94
C VAL A 177 11.34 4.71 -25.16
N ALA A 178 12.56 4.29 -25.43
CA ALA A 178 12.91 2.89 -25.49
C ALA A 178 13.18 2.37 -24.07
N VAL A 179 12.55 1.26 -23.71
CA VAL A 179 12.87 0.50 -22.48
C VAL A 179 13.61 -0.76 -22.90
N LEU A 180 14.88 -0.81 -22.57
CA LEU A 180 15.76 -1.95 -22.87
C LEU A 180 15.62 -2.98 -21.76
N VAL A 181 15.36 -4.23 -22.11
CA VAL A 181 15.15 -5.34 -21.19
C VAL A 181 16.12 -6.47 -21.53
N ALA A 182 16.72 -7.07 -20.51
CA ALA A 182 17.49 -8.30 -20.63
C ALA A 182 16.91 -9.38 -19.72
N ILE A 183 16.57 -10.52 -20.30
CA ILE A 183 16.06 -11.71 -19.59
C ILE A 183 17.03 -12.85 -19.88
N ALA A 184 17.44 -13.57 -18.84
CA ALA A 184 18.33 -14.71 -18.99
C ALA A 184 17.68 -16.01 -18.50
N VAL A 185 18.25 -17.13 -18.93
CA VAL A 185 17.94 -18.44 -18.42
C VAL A 185 19.20 -19.00 -17.74
N ASN A 186 19.10 -19.36 -16.47
CA ASN A 186 20.21 -19.94 -15.73
C ASN A 186 20.43 -21.43 -16.08
N GLU A 187 21.47 -22.06 -15.52
CA GLU A 187 21.79 -23.47 -15.76
C GLU A 187 20.70 -24.43 -15.30
N ASP A 188 19.86 -24.02 -14.32
CA ASP A 188 18.73 -24.79 -13.80
C ASP A 188 17.45 -24.63 -14.66
N GLY A 189 17.49 -23.81 -15.71
CA GLY A 189 16.36 -23.55 -16.60
C GLY A 189 15.38 -22.49 -16.13
N PHE A 190 15.66 -21.78 -15.04
CA PHE A 190 14.82 -20.68 -14.56
C PHE A 190 15.11 -19.37 -15.30
N ARG A 191 14.05 -18.61 -15.57
CA ARG A 191 14.17 -17.28 -16.16
C ARG A 191 14.39 -16.23 -15.09
N GLU A 192 15.32 -15.32 -15.36
CA GLU A 192 15.59 -14.16 -14.49
C GLU A 192 15.73 -12.90 -15.33
N VAL A 193 15.14 -11.79 -14.86
CA VAL A 193 15.35 -10.47 -15.46
C VAL A 193 16.69 -9.93 -14.99
N LEU A 194 17.65 -9.80 -15.89
CA LEU A 194 18.99 -9.29 -15.57
C LEU A 194 19.01 -7.78 -15.36
N GLY A 195 18.18 -7.06 -16.12
CA GLY A 195 18.09 -5.61 -15.99
C GLY A 195 17.02 -5.01 -16.88
N VAL A 196 16.61 -3.81 -16.49
CA VAL A 196 15.70 -2.95 -17.25
C VAL A 196 16.24 -1.53 -17.16
N ALA A 197 16.41 -0.86 -18.30
CA ALA A 197 16.85 0.52 -18.33
C ALA A 197 16.15 1.33 -19.41
N GLU A 198 15.99 2.63 -19.15
CA GLU A 198 15.53 3.58 -20.15
C GLU A 198 16.67 3.88 -21.13
N GLY A 199 16.40 3.80 -22.44
CA GLY A 199 17.27 4.23 -23.51
C GLY A 199 16.59 5.32 -24.33
N MET A 200 17.37 6.26 -24.86
CA MET A 200 16.79 7.27 -25.75
C MET A 200 16.25 6.65 -27.06
N LYS A 201 16.93 5.63 -27.56
CA LYS A 201 16.59 4.86 -28.76
C LYS A 201 17.14 3.44 -28.62
N GLU A 202 16.60 2.52 -29.43
CA GLU A 202 17.19 1.19 -29.59
C GLU A 202 18.37 1.26 -30.57
N ASP A 203 19.47 1.89 -30.15
CA ASP A 203 20.69 2.04 -30.91
C ASP A 203 21.88 1.37 -30.21
N LYS A 204 22.99 1.28 -30.94
CA LYS A 204 24.24 0.66 -30.44
C LYS A 204 24.72 1.33 -29.15
N ALA A 205 24.62 2.64 -29.03
CA ALA A 205 25.13 3.38 -27.87
C ALA A 205 24.29 3.06 -26.62
N SER A 206 22.96 3.02 -26.73
CA SER A 206 22.06 2.66 -25.68
C SER A 206 22.28 1.21 -25.20
N TRP A 207 22.46 0.27 -26.12
CA TRP A 207 22.76 -1.13 -25.77
C TRP A 207 24.14 -1.29 -25.11
N VAL A 208 25.16 -0.58 -25.54
CA VAL A 208 26.48 -0.60 -24.89
C VAL A 208 26.38 -0.10 -23.45
N SER A 209 25.72 1.03 -23.23
CA SER A 209 25.50 1.58 -21.88
C SER A 209 24.72 0.62 -21.00
N PHE A 210 23.67 -0.01 -21.55
CA PHE A 210 22.86 -0.99 -20.85
C PHE A 210 23.65 -2.22 -20.42
N PHE A 211 24.46 -2.78 -21.30
CA PHE A 211 25.32 -3.92 -20.95
C PHE A 211 26.42 -3.56 -19.95
N GLN A 212 26.95 -2.35 -20.02
CA GLN A 212 27.88 -1.85 -19.00
C GLN A 212 27.22 -1.76 -17.63
N TYR A 213 25.99 -1.24 -17.57
CA TYR A 213 25.19 -1.22 -16.34
C TYR A 213 24.97 -2.62 -15.78
N ILE A 214 24.49 -3.56 -16.59
CA ILE A 214 24.29 -4.96 -16.16
C ILE A 214 25.60 -5.53 -15.63
N LYS A 215 26.73 -5.32 -16.33
CA LYS A 215 28.03 -5.81 -15.92
C LYS A 215 28.46 -5.28 -14.54
N CYS A 216 28.15 -4.01 -14.22
CA CYS A 216 28.44 -3.44 -12.90
C CYS A 216 27.58 -4.05 -11.78
N VAL A 217 26.40 -4.55 -12.10
CA VAL A 217 25.52 -5.23 -11.14
C VAL A 217 25.95 -6.70 -10.92
N PHE A 218 26.69 -7.30 -11.89
CA PHE A 218 27.24 -8.67 -11.81
C PHE A 218 28.56 -8.78 -11.01
N LEU A 219 29.24 -7.67 -10.75
CA LEU A 219 30.51 -7.65 -10.01
C LEU A 219 30.29 -7.17 -8.58
#